data_540998148e27194327aae22cf0ddfb71
#
_entry.id   540998148e27194327aae22cf0ddfb71
#
_cell.length_a   1.000
_cell.length_b   1.000
_cell.length_c   1.000
_cell.angle_alpha   90.00
_cell.angle_beta   90.00
_cell.angle_gamma   90.00
#
_symmetry.space_group_name_H-M   'P 1'
#
loop_
_entity.id
_entity.type
_entity.pdbx_description
1 polymer ?
#
loop_
_entity_poly.entity_id
_entity_poly.type
_entity_poly.pdbx_seq_one_letter_code
_entity_poly.pdbx_strand_id
1 'polypeptide(L)'
;MGHRLHVAKKYDVQYAAGDAFNYKVEEIHYLLDACCENNYPYTGDEHDDEFEVSKEDWLEMIEVIKYAYGLDSTITKNNYWVDIDCVRQSCINLVKDKDEPLTEGEVTNLLSDLQYFLDNSEPKESYLHLCFF
;
A
#
# COMPACT_ATOMS: atom_id res chain seq x y z
N MET A 1 -1.91 -5.95 21.13
CA MET A 1 -2.42 -6.74 20.02
C MET A 1 -3.18 -5.87 19.07
N GLY A 2 -2.91 -5.96 17.82
CA GLY A 2 -3.57 -5.18 16.81
C GLY A 2 -4.09 -6.05 15.69
N HIS A 3 -4.66 -5.41 14.70
CA HIS A 3 -5.15 -6.05 13.49
C HIS A 3 -4.28 -5.57 12.34
N ARG A 4 -3.07 -6.14 12.24
CA ARG A 4 -2.00 -5.66 11.37
C ARG A 4 -1.96 -6.40 10.04
N LEU A 5 -1.43 -5.73 9.03
CA LEU A 5 -1.24 -6.32 7.72
C LEU A 5 -0.01 -7.24 7.72
N HIS A 6 -0.15 -8.40 7.13
CA HIS A 6 0.93 -9.37 6.98
C HIS A 6 0.98 -9.90 5.55
N VAL A 7 2.13 -10.44 5.16
CA VAL A 7 2.31 -11.05 3.85
C VAL A 7 2.64 -12.53 4.00
N ALA A 8 2.04 -13.36 3.17
CA ALA A 8 2.30 -14.80 3.16
C ALA A 8 3.45 -15.11 2.18
N LYS A 9 4.33 -16.01 2.60
CA LYS A 9 5.43 -16.53 1.79
C LYS A 9 5.37 -18.04 1.85
N LYS A 10 4.95 -18.68 0.76
CA LYS A 10 4.65 -20.12 0.71
C LYS A 10 3.59 -20.46 1.74
N TYR A 11 3.96 -21.27 2.73
CA TYR A 11 3.08 -21.70 3.81
C TYR A 11 3.28 -20.91 5.10
N ASP A 12 4.21 -19.95 5.08
CA ASP A 12 4.54 -19.15 6.26
C ASP A 12 4.09 -17.73 6.09
N VAL A 13 3.60 -17.13 7.17
CA VAL A 13 3.25 -15.71 7.21
C VAL A 13 4.47 -14.93 7.71
N GLN A 14 4.82 -13.89 6.97
CA GLN A 14 5.87 -12.97 7.39
C GLN A 14 5.21 -11.82 8.14
N TYR A 15 5.42 -11.75 9.43
CA TYR A 15 4.80 -10.75 10.29
C TYR A 15 5.42 -9.38 10.04
N ALA A 16 4.57 -8.38 9.85
CA ALA A 16 5.03 -7.01 9.71
C ALA A 16 5.70 -6.53 10.99
N ALA A 17 6.71 -5.69 10.85
CA ALA A 17 7.38 -5.06 11.99
C ALA A 17 6.48 -3.99 12.61
N GLY A 18 6.44 -3.93 13.93
CA GLY A 18 5.72 -2.89 14.63
C GLY A 18 4.21 -2.94 14.42
N ASP A 19 3.60 -1.77 14.35
CA ASP A 19 2.14 -1.61 14.24
C ASP A 19 1.72 -1.10 12.86
N ALA A 20 2.45 -1.47 11.80
CA ALA A 20 2.18 -1.02 10.45
C ALA A 20 0.74 -1.35 10.03
N PHE A 21 0.00 -0.33 9.65
CA PHE A 21 -1.36 -0.44 9.10
C PHE A 21 -2.37 -1.13 10.03
N ASN A 22 -2.19 -0.95 11.33
CA ASN A 22 -3.05 -1.55 12.34
C ASN A 22 -4.50 -1.08 12.17
N TYR A 23 -5.43 -2.02 11.98
CA TYR A 23 -6.86 -1.76 11.72
C TYR A 23 -7.16 -0.96 10.44
N LYS A 24 -6.24 -0.89 9.48
CA LYS A 24 -6.37 -0.05 8.28
C LYS A 24 -6.78 -0.85 7.03
N VAL A 25 -7.73 -1.76 7.16
CA VAL A 25 -8.20 -2.61 6.04
C VAL A 25 -8.76 -1.75 4.90
N GLU A 26 -9.72 -0.89 5.18
CA GLU A 26 -10.33 -0.02 4.17
C GLU A 26 -9.30 0.90 3.54
N GLU A 27 -8.46 1.49 4.37
CA GLU A 27 -7.49 2.49 3.94
C GLU A 27 -6.48 1.95 2.95
N ILE A 28 -6.01 0.71 3.15
CA ILE A 28 -5.07 0.10 2.18
C ILE A 28 -5.76 -0.17 0.84
N HIS A 29 -7.01 -0.60 0.86
CA HIS A 29 -7.77 -0.83 -0.36
C HIS A 29 -8.02 0.48 -1.13
N TYR A 30 -8.37 1.55 -0.42
CA TYR A 30 -8.57 2.86 -1.05
C TYR A 30 -7.29 3.41 -1.65
N LEU A 31 -6.15 3.20 -0.98
CA LEU A 31 -4.86 3.64 -1.51
C LEU A 31 -4.51 2.88 -2.79
N LEU A 32 -4.71 1.57 -2.80
CA LEU A 32 -4.49 0.75 -4.00
C LEU A 32 -5.37 1.22 -5.16
N ASP A 33 -6.64 1.48 -4.89
CA ASP A 33 -7.58 1.97 -5.89
C ASP A 33 -7.15 3.33 -6.46
N ALA A 34 -6.68 4.22 -5.60
CA ALA A 34 -6.23 5.56 -6.01
C ALA A 34 -4.95 5.52 -6.86
N CYS A 35 -4.13 4.49 -6.69
CA CYS A 35 -2.81 4.41 -7.32
C CYS A 35 -2.75 3.52 -8.56
N CYS A 36 -3.69 2.60 -8.75
CA CYS A 36 -3.60 1.60 -9.81
C CYS A 36 -4.40 2.00 -11.04
N GLU A 37 -3.71 2.07 -12.17
CA GLU A 37 -4.31 2.46 -13.46
C GLU A 37 -5.36 1.49 -13.94
N ASN A 38 -5.16 0.20 -13.69
CA ASN A 38 -6.02 -0.87 -14.21
C ASN A 38 -7.20 -1.21 -13.33
N ASN A 39 -7.68 -0.27 -12.55
CA ASN A 39 -8.80 -0.50 -11.65
C ASN A 39 -8.54 -1.74 -10.79
N TYR A 40 -7.71 -1.59 -9.79
CA TYR A 40 -7.51 -2.63 -8.79
C TYR A 40 -8.85 -3.33 -8.55
N PRO A 41 -8.93 -4.66 -8.74
CA PRO A 41 -10.21 -5.36 -8.67
C PRO A 41 -10.72 -5.43 -7.24
N TYR A 42 -11.17 -4.30 -6.78
CA TYR A 42 -11.82 -4.20 -5.49
C TYR A 42 -13.21 -4.80 -5.64
N THR A 43 -13.41 -5.92 -5.03
CA THR A 43 -14.65 -6.67 -5.19
C THR A 43 -15.80 -6.15 -4.35
N GLY A 44 -15.64 -4.97 -3.78
CA GLY A 44 -16.72 -4.28 -3.10
C GLY A 44 -16.88 -4.57 -1.63
N ASP A 45 -16.08 -5.45 -1.06
CA ASP A 45 -16.09 -5.65 0.38
C ASP A 45 -14.93 -4.90 1.01
N GLU A 46 -15.21 -3.74 1.54
CA GLU A 46 -14.23 -2.86 2.18
C GLU A 46 -13.68 -3.41 3.50
N HIS A 47 -14.12 -4.60 3.89
CA HIS A 47 -13.69 -5.28 5.11
C HIS A 47 -12.91 -6.56 4.81
N ASP A 48 -12.40 -6.71 3.58
CA ASP A 48 -11.61 -7.88 3.21
C ASP A 48 -10.30 -7.93 3.99
N ASP A 49 -10.24 -8.84 4.96
CA ASP A 49 -9.08 -9.05 5.81
C ASP A 49 -7.99 -9.88 5.10
N GLU A 50 -8.36 -10.62 4.08
CA GLU A 50 -7.43 -11.39 3.26
C GLU A 50 -7.65 -11.02 1.80
N PHE A 51 -6.56 -10.71 1.10
CA PHE A 51 -6.67 -10.30 -0.30
C PHE A 51 -5.37 -10.58 -1.04
N GLU A 52 -5.50 -10.59 -2.36
CA GLU A 52 -4.34 -10.73 -3.25
C GLU A 52 -4.24 -9.50 -4.14
N VAL A 53 -3.01 -9.08 -4.40
CA VAL A 53 -2.73 -7.99 -5.32
C VAL A 53 -1.49 -8.35 -6.13
N SER A 54 -1.47 -8.02 -7.42
CA SER A 54 -0.28 -8.29 -8.23
C SER A 54 0.91 -7.49 -7.71
N LYS A 55 2.10 -8.07 -7.80
CA LYS A 55 3.33 -7.35 -7.44
C LYS A 55 3.52 -6.11 -8.30
N GLU A 56 3.08 -6.19 -9.55
CA GLU A 56 3.13 -5.06 -10.47
C GLU A 56 2.27 -3.89 -9.97
N ASP A 57 1.05 -4.17 -9.52
CA ASP A 57 0.17 -3.14 -8.96
C ASP A 57 0.70 -2.57 -7.65
N TRP A 58 1.25 -3.43 -6.81
CA TRP A 58 1.85 -2.98 -5.55
C TRP A 58 3.05 -2.06 -5.79
N LEU A 59 3.89 -2.42 -6.75
CA LEU A 59 5.03 -1.59 -7.13
C LEU A 59 4.57 -0.28 -7.75
N GLU A 60 3.53 -0.31 -8.59
CA GLU A 60 2.94 0.89 -9.15
C GLU A 60 2.45 1.83 -8.04
N MET A 61 1.78 1.29 -7.01
CA MET A 61 1.34 2.07 -5.87
C MET A 61 2.53 2.78 -5.20
N ILE A 62 3.63 2.07 -4.97
CA ILE A 62 4.84 2.63 -4.37
C ILE A 62 5.36 3.79 -5.23
N GLU A 63 5.46 3.59 -6.54
CA GLU A 63 5.97 4.61 -7.46
C GLU A 63 5.05 5.82 -7.55
N VAL A 64 3.73 5.60 -7.53
CA VAL A 64 2.75 6.70 -7.53
C VAL A 64 2.85 7.53 -6.25
N ILE A 65 3.06 6.88 -5.10
CA ILE A 65 3.26 7.60 -3.83
C ILE A 65 4.52 8.47 -3.91
N LYS A 66 5.62 7.90 -4.40
CA LYS A 66 6.86 8.67 -4.60
C LYS A 66 6.61 9.90 -5.47
N TYR A 67 5.91 9.72 -6.58
CA TYR A 67 5.57 10.82 -7.48
C TYR A 67 4.73 11.89 -6.77
N ALA A 68 3.72 11.46 -6.00
CA ALA A 68 2.82 12.39 -5.29
C ALA A 68 3.56 13.24 -4.27
N TYR A 69 4.65 12.75 -3.71
CA TYR A 69 5.46 13.47 -2.72
C TYR A 69 6.74 14.08 -3.30
N GLY A 70 6.87 14.11 -4.63
CA GLY A 70 8.01 14.77 -5.29
C GLY A 70 9.33 14.01 -5.18
N LEU A 71 9.28 12.71 -4.92
CA LEU A 71 10.47 11.85 -4.85
C LEU A 71 10.76 11.25 -6.21
N ASP A 72 11.97 10.69 -6.38
CA ASP A 72 12.35 9.99 -7.61
C ASP A 72 11.40 8.83 -7.85
N SER A 73 10.81 8.80 -9.04
CA SER A 73 9.81 7.82 -9.39
C SER A 73 9.90 7.48 -10.88
N THR A 74 9.47 6.27 -11.24
CA THR A 74 9.31 5.87 -12.63
C THR A 74 8.11 6.54 -13.29
N ILE A 75 7.20 7.11 -12.49
CA ILE A 75 6.03 7.83 -12.97
C ILE A 75 6.44 9.23 -13.42
N THR A 76 5.97 9.66 -14.59
CA THR A 76 6.20 11.01 -15.09
C THR A 76 4.89 11.75 -15.28
N LYS A 77 4.96 13.07 -15.12
CA LYS A 77 3.80 13.94 -15.22
C LYS A 77 3.04 13.80 -16.56
N ASN A 78 3.73 13.44 -17.62
CA ASN A 78 3.13 13.39 -18.96
C ASN A 78 2.37 12.10 -19.26
N ASN A 79 2.56 11.07 -18.46
CA ASN A 79 1.92 9.78 -18.71
C ASN A 79 0.95 9.36 -17.61
N TYR A 80 0.54 10.30 -16.74
CA TYR A 80 -0.25 9.82 -15.63
C TYR A 80 -1.47 10.67 -15.32
N TRP A 81 -2.55 9.97 -15.05
CA TRP A 81 -3.88 10.49 -14.73
C TRP A 81 -4.08 10.69 -13.22
N VAL A 82 -3.07 10.39 -12.43
CA VAL A 82 -3.18 10.33 -10.96
C VAL A 82 -3.63 11.66 -10.36
N ASP A 83 -4.63 11.58 -9.49
CA ASP A 83 -5.02 12.68 -8.63
C ASP A 83 -4.11 12.68 -7.40
N ILE A 84 -3.11 13.55 -7.42
CA ILE A 84 -2.09 13.65 -6.36
C ILE A 84 -2.74 13.92 -5.00
N ASP A 85 -3.74 14.78 -4.96
CA ASP A 85 -4.41 15.12 -3.69
C ASP A 85 -5.15 13.91 -3.12
N CYS A 86 -5.79 13.13 -3.96
CA CYS A 86 -6.45 11.90 -3.56
C CYS A 86 -5.44 10.89 -3.01
N VAL A 87 -4.31 10.71 -3.69
CA VAL A 87 -3.25 9.81 -3.25
C VAL A 87 -2.69 10.24 -1.90
N ARG A 88 -2.39 11.52 -1.74
CA ARG A 88 -1.87 12.05 -0.47
C ARG A 88 -2.88 11.86 0.66
N GLN A 89 -4.15 12.13 0.41
CA GLN A 89 -5.19 11.93 1.43
C GLN A 89 -5.31 10.47 1.82
N SER A 90 -5.23 9.56 0.87
CA SER A 90 -5.26 8.13 1.15
C SER A 90 -4.05 7.69 1.98
N CYS A 91 -2.88 8.25 1.72
CA CYS A 91 -1.68 8.00 2.54
C CYS A 91 -1.86 8.52 3.98
N ILE A 92 -2.41 9.71 4.13
CA ILE A 92 -2.70 10.28 5.46
C ILE A 92 -3.63 9.34 6.23
N ASN A 93 -4.71 8.91 5.62
CA ASN A 93 -5.69 8.04 6.25
C ASN A 93 -5.10 6.68 6.66
N LEU A 94 -4.15 6.18 5.88
CA LEU A 94 -3.47 4.91 6.18
C LEU A 94 -2.49 5.04 7.34
N VAL A 95 -1.76 6.14 7.41
CA VAL A 95 -0.66 6.34 8.38
C VAL A 95 -1.15 6.93 9.69
N LYS A 96 -2.13 7.82 9.62
CA LYS A 96 -2.58 8.61 10.79
C LYS A 96 -4.08 8.48 11.02
N ASP A 97 -4.48 8.79 12.25
CA ASP A 97 -5.89 8.97 12.61
C ASP A 97 -6.33 10.43 12.59
N LYS A 98 -5.39 11.33 12.26
CA LYS A 98 -5.64 12.78 12.17
C LYS A 98 -5.47 13.23 10.73
N ASP A 99 -6.29 14.18 10.32
CA ASP A 99 -6.20 14.77 8.98
C ASP A 99 -5.11 15.87 8.96
N GLU A 100 -3.87 15.40 8.96
CA GLU A 100 -2.68 16.27 8.91
C GLU A 100 -1.72 15.75 7.85
N PRO A 101 -1.04 16.65 7.10
CA PRO A 101 -0.06 16.21 6.11
C PRO A 101 1.02 15.33 6.74
N LEU A 102 1.48 14.35 5.98
CA LEU A 102 2.57 13.50 6.42
C LEU A 102 3.88 14.27 6.45
N THR A 103 4.67 14.04 7.49
CA THR A 103 6.03 14.54 7.55
C THR A 103 6.92 13.73 6.61
N GLU A 104 8.09 14.25 6.29
CA GLU A 104 9.08 13.56 5.46
C GLU A 104 9.45 12.19 6.04
N GLY A 105 9.63 12.11 7.35
CA GLY A 105 9.91 10.85 8.03
C GLY A 105 8.77 9.86 7.94
N GLU A 106 7.53 10.34 8.03
CA GLU A 106 6.35 9.49 7.89
C GLU A 106 6.22 8.92 6.48
N VAL A 107 6.50 9.72 5.46
CA VAL A 107 6.51 9.25 4.06
C VAL A 107 7.59 8.19 3.86
N THR A 108 8.79 8.42 4.39
CA THR A 108 9.90 7.46 4.31
C THR A 108 9.52 6.13 4.97
N ASN A 109 8.91 6.18 6.14
CA ASN A 109 8.48 4.97 6.84
C ASN A 109 7.37 4.24 6.10
N LEU A 110 6.41 4.96 5.52
CA LEU A 110 5.36 4.37 4.71
C LEU A 110 5.93 3.60 3.52
N LEU A 111 6.84 4.22 2.79
CA LEU A 111 7.47 3.58 1.63
C LEU A 111 8.28 2.36 2.03
N SER A 112 8.98 2.43 3.16
CA SER A 112 9.75 1.31 3.70
C SER A 112 8.83 0.15 4.08
N ASP A 113 7.71 0.43 4.73
CA ASP A 113 6.74 -0.59 5.12
C ASP A 113 6.12 -1.27 3.90
N LEU A 114 5.75 -0.49 2.87
CA LEU A 114 5.20 -1.05 1.64
C LEU A 114 6.22 -1.92 0.91
N GLN A 115 7.49 -1.49 0.88
CA GLN A 115 8.57 -2.27 0.28
C GLN A 115 8.80 -3.59 1.03
N TYR A 116 8.66 -3.57 2.36
CA TYR A 116 8.80 -4.76 3.19
C TYR A 116 7.88 -5.90 2.72
N PHE A 117 6.62 -5.60 2.41
CA PHE A 117 5.68 -6.62 1.95
C PHE A 117 6.13 -7.23 0.62
N LEU A 118 6.62 -6.40 -0.28
CA LEU A 118 7.14 -6.86 -1.57
C LEU A 118 8.37 -7.77 -1.39
N ASP A 119 9.30 -7.35 -0.54
CA ASP A 119 10.56 -8.07 -0.30
C ASP A 119 10.35 -9.40 0.41
N ASN A 120 9.29 -9.53 1.20
CA ASN A 120 8.99 -10.73 1.97
C ASN A 120 7.90 -11.61 1.35
N SER A 121 7.50 -11.31 0.13
CA SER A 121 6.53 -12.12 -0.61
C SER A 121 7.22 -13.37 -1.22
N GLU A 122 6.41 -14.34 -1.66
CA GLU A 122 6.92 -15.52 -2.34
C GLU A 122 7.59 -15.14 -3.67
N PRO A 123 8.90 -15.39 -3.86
CA PRO A 123 9.62 -14.92 -5.04
C PRO A 123 9.10 -15.47 -6.36
N LYS A 124 8.49 -16.64 -6.35
CA LYS A 124 8.02 -17.32 -7.57
C LYS A 124 6.60 -16.96 -7.95
N GLU A 125 5.89 -16.26 -7.07
CA GLU A 125 4.52 -15.84 -7.33
C GLU A 125 4.50 -14.42 -7.89
N SER A 126 3.56 -14.16 -8.78
CA SER A 126 3.37 -12.82 -9.32
C SER A 126 2.41 -11.98 -8.48
N TYR A 127 1.84 -12.56 -7.43
CA TYR A 127 0.87 -11.90 -6.55
C TYR A 127 1.37 -11.88 -5.11
N LEU A 128 0.99 -10.82 -4.40
CA LEU A 128 1.11 -10.75 -2.95
C LEU A 128 -0.15 -11.34 -2.32
N HIS A 129 0.04 -12.19 -1.33
CA HIS A 129 -1.05 -12.73 -0.52
C HIS A 129 -1.00 -12.02 0.83
N LEU A 130 -1.96 -11.15 1.09
CA LEU A 130 -1.95 -10.25 2.22
C LEU A 130 -3.10 -10.56 3.17
N CYS A 131 -2.84 -10.41 4.46
CA CYS A 131 -3.86 -10.67 5.47
C CYS A 131 -3.68 -9.76 6.68
N PHE A 132 -4.79 -9.41 7.29
CA PHE A 132 -4.85 -8.70 8.57
C PHE A 132 -5.23 -9.68 9.67
N PHE A 133 -4.51 -9.65 10.77
CA PHE A 133 -4.92 -10.38 11.98
C PHE A 133 -4.17 -9.92 13.24
#